data_6b594eeee5d62f3ddc596d48dc180053
#
_entry.id   6b594eeee5d62f3ddc596d48dc180053
#
_cell.length_a   1.000
_cell.length_b   1.000
_cell.length_c   1.000
_cell.angle_alpha   90.00
_cell.angle_beta   90.00
_cell.angle_gamma   90.00
#
_symmetry.space_group_name_H-M   'P 1'
#
loop_
_entity.id
_entity.type
_entity.pdbx_description
1 polymer ?
#
loop_
_entity_poly.entity_id
_entity_poly.type
_entity_poly.pdbx_seq_one_letter_code
_entity_poly.pdbx_strand_id
1 'polypeptide(L)'
;MKLRILSVFAAAALLAACETAPDSTATTGGDGASTSSSASSSTSLAENSPEWFAVNVGDRVFFGFDKYDLAGEARRTLELQAAWLKKYPQYKVVVEGHADERGTREYNLALGERRANSVKDYLIALGIDPSRVETISYGKERPVALGHDEESWAKNRRGVSVIR
;
A
#
# COMPACT_ATOMS: atom_id res chain seq x y z
N MET A 1 -14.54 10.34 -49.45
CA MET A 1 -15.39 11.54 -49.60
C MET A 1 -15.06 12.50 -48.48
N LYS A 2 -14.64 13.68 -48.86
CA LYS A 2 -14.09 14.78 -48.06
C LYS A 2 -15.16 15.41 -47.18
N LEU A 3 -14.85 15.84 -45.95
CA LEU A 3 -15.16 17.20 -45.51
C LEU A 3 -14.34 17.59 -44.29
N ARG A 4 -13.46 18.59 -44.52
CA ARG A 4 -12.76 19.39 -43.52
C ARG A 4 -13.70 20.51 -43.07
N ILE A 5 -13.75 20.81 -41.77
CA ILE A 5 -14.12 22.16 -41.32
C ILE A 5 -13.14 22.57 -40.24
N LEU A 6 -12.34 23.53 -40.60
CA LEU A 6 -11.51 24.39 -39.77
C LEU A 6 -12.40 25.51 -39.19
N SER A 7 -12.32 25.85 -37.95
CA SER A 7 -12.71 27.16 -37.45
C SER A 7 -11.81 27.61 -36.32
N VAL A 8 -11.05 28.64 -36.63
CA VAL A 8 -10.18 29.50 -35.80
C VAL A 8 -11.02 30.66 -35.27
N PHE A 9 -10.92 31.02 -34.00
CA PHE A 9 -11.11 32.39 -33.46
C PHE A 9 -10.42 32.39 -32.07
N ALA A 10 -9.46 33.04 -31.88
CA ALA A 10 -8.79 34.32 -31.64
C ALA A 10 -9.36 35.11 -30.43
N ALA A 11 -8.47 35.27 -29.43
CA ALA A 11 -8.12 36.42 -28.60
C ALA A 11 -9.20 37.18 -27.81
N ALA A 12 -8.93 37.37 -26.49
CA ALA A 12 -8.82 38.71 -25.91
C ALA A 12 -8.23 38.65 -24.48
N ALA A 13 -7.15 39.35 -24.25
CA ALA A 13 -6.52 39.66 -23.00
C ALA A 13 -7.27 40.82 -22.30
N LEU A 14 -7.34 40.79 -20.96
CA LEU A 14 -7.57 41.98 -20.17
C LEU A 14 -6.74 41.91 -18.88
N LEU A 15 -5.73 42.78 -18.84
CA LEU A 15 -4.98 43.18 -17.65
C LEU A 15 -5.85 44.08 -16.77
N ALA A 16 -5.79 43.89 -15.45
CA ALA A 16 -6.07 44.94 -14.49
C ALA A 16 -5.09 44.80 -13.30
N ALA A 17 -4.09 45.67 -13.34
CA ALA A 17 -3.24 46.02 -12.22
C ALA A 17 -3.99 46.95 -11.29
N CYS A 18 -3.86 46.78 -9.97
CA CYS A 18 -4.04 47.85 -8.98
C CYS A 18 -2.92 47.74 -7.96
N GLU A 19 -2.01 48.66 -8.12
CA GLU A 19 -0.94 49.07 -7.23
C GLU A 19 -1.53 50.11 -6.25
N THR A 20 -1.27 49.96 -4.94
CA THR A 20 -1.22 51.09 -4.03
C THR A 20 -0.41 50.73 -2.76
N ALA A 21 0.75 51.30 -2.63
CA ALA A 21 1.44 51.67 -1.39
C ALA A 21 1.42 53.21 -1.33
N PRO A 22 1.89 53.97 -0.30
CA PRO A 22 2.59 53.58 0.93
C PRO A 22 1.99 54.27 2.22
N ASP A 23 2.45 54.02 3.39
CA ASP A 23 3.29 54.96 4.14
C ASP A 23 3.70 54.47 5.54
N SER A 24 4.84 54.93 5.92
CA SER A 24 5.72 54.69 7.06
C SER A 24 5.08 54.94 8.44
N THR A 25 5.55 54.20 9.46
CA THR A 25 6.33 54.78 10.56
C THR A 25 6.97 53.67 11.44
N ALA A 26 8.19 53.91 11.78
CA ALA A 26 9.07 53.07 12.61
C ALA A 26 8.69 53.11 14.11
N THR A 27 8.99 52.00 14.85
CA THR A 27 9.75 52.07 16.10
C THR A 27 10.12 50.67 16.61
N THR A 28 11.38 50.43 16.66
CA THR A 28 12.27 49.67 17.61
C THR A 28 11.70 48.54 18.47
N GLY A 29 12.37 47.38 18.39
CA GLY A 29 12.70 46.61 19.60
C GLY A 29 12.57 45.11 19.51
N GLY A 30 13.66 44.36 19.43
CA GLY A 30 13.85 43.14 20.20
C GLY A 30 13.64 41.80 19.51
N ASP A 31 14.74 41.22 19.12
CA ASP A 31 15.13 39.80 19.18
C ASP A 31 14.10 38.66 19.10
N GLY A 32 14.38 37.73 18.22
CA GLY A 32 13.79 36.40 18.27
C GLY A 32 13.51 35.79 16.91
N ALA A 33 14.46 35.81 15.99
CA ALA A 33 14.36 34.98 14.78
C ALA A 33 14.52 33.50 15.13
N SER A 34 13.44 32.86 15.53
CA SER A 34 13.34 31.40 15.48
C SER A 34 12.88 31.02 14.08
N THR A 35 13.82 30.87 13.20
CA THR A 35 13.64 30.18 11.93
C THR A 35 13.39 28.70 12.25
N SER A 36 12.12 28.33 12.42
CA SER A 36 11.69 26.94 12.42
C SER A 36 11.89 26.43 11.00
N SER A 37 13.11 26.05 10.64
CA SER A 37 13.37 25.14 9.55
C SER A 37 12.70 23.82 9.93
N SER A 38 11.50 23.59 9.39
CA SER A 38 10.91 22.26 9.33
C SER A 38 11.84 21.39 8.50
N ALA A 39 12.88 20.86 9.14
CA ALA A 39 13.63 19.75 8.61
C ALA A 39 12.63 18.61 8.46
N SER A 40 12.15 18.39 7.25
CA SER A 40 11.58 17.12 6.85
C SER A 40 12.70 16.09 7.02
N SER A 41 12.80 15.54 8.22
CA SER A 41 13.62 14.36 8.47
C SER A 41 12.98 13.25 7.65
N SER A 42 13.48 13.03 6.45
CA SER A 42 13.32 11.77 5.74
C SER A 42 14.01 10.72 6.61
N THR A 43 13.27 10.17 7.56
CA THR A 43 13.71 9.02 8.35
C THR A 43 13.84 7.88 7.34
N SER A 44 15.04 7.63 6.84
CA SER A 44 15.31 6.47 6.01
C SER A 44 15.00 5.24 6.85
N LEU A 45 13.96 4.49 6.47
CA LEU A 45 13.60 3.25 7.15
C LEU A 45 14.80 2.31 7.11
N ALA A 46 15.15 1.72 8.26
CA ALA A 46 16.22 0.72 8.32
C ALA A 46 15.79 -0.52 7.50
N GLU A 47 16.66 -1.00 6.62
CA GLU A 47 16.39 -2.12 5.71
C GLU A 47 15.94 -3.40 6.44
N ASN A 48 16.37 -3.55 7.69
CA ASN A 48 15.98 -4.68 8.55
C ASN A 48 14.70 -4.43 9.35
N SER A 49 13.95 -3.36 9.10
CA SER A 49 12.71 -3.09 9.84
C SER A 49 11.47 -3.67 9.16
N PRO A 50 10.42 -4.03 9.93
CA PRO A 50 9.13 -4.44 9.39
C PRO A 50 8.49 -3.38 8.49
N GLU A 51 8.68 -2.11 8.79
CA GLU A 51 8.18 -0.98 7.99
C GLU A 51 8.86 -0.93 6.62
N TRP A 52 10.18 -1.13 6.59
CA TRP A 52 10.93 -1.20 5.33
C TRP A 52 10.46 -2.38 4.48
N PHE A 53 10.25 -3.54 5.11
CA PHE A 53 9.71 -4.72 4.44
C PHE A 53 8.36 -4.41 3.78
N ALA A 54 7.43 -3.79 4.53
CA ALA A 54 6.11 -3.48 4.00
C ALA A 54 6.14 -2.52 2.78
N VAL A 55 7.05 -1.54 2.80
CA VAL A 55 7.14 -0.51 1.75
C VAL A 55 7.96 -0.97 0.54
N ASN A 56 9.09 -1.66 0.76
CA ASN A 56 10.07 -1.93 -0.30
C ASN A 56 9.99 -3.37 -0.84
N VAL A 57 9.58 -4.34 -0.03
CA VAL A 57 9.41 -5.73 -0.44
C VAL A 57 7.97 -6.00 -0.87
N GLY A 58 7.02 -5.37 -0.16
CA GLY A 58 5.59 -5.61 -0.31
C GLY A 58 5.10 -6.69 0.66
N ASP A 59 4.15 -6.31 1.50
CA ASP A 59 3.62 -7.15 2.58
C ASP A 59 2.43 -8.01 2.16
N ARG A 60 1.89 -7.84 0.94
CA ARG A 60 0.63 -8.47 0.53
C ARG A 60 0.65 -9.06 -0.87
N VAL A 61 -0.19 -10.07 -1.05
CA VAL A 61 -0.50 -10.69 -2.33
C VAL A 61 -2.00 -10.75 -2.53
N PHE A 62 -2.46 -10.75 -3.79
CA PHE A 62 -3.88 -10.71 -4.14
C PHE A 62 -4.33 -12.00 -4.80
N PHE A 63 -5.64 -12.28 -4.66
CA PHE A 63 -6.27 -13.48 -5.17
C PHE A 63 -7.46 -13.15 -6.08
N GLY A 64 -7.72 -14.04 -7.02
CA GLY A 64 -8.95 -14.01 -7.82
C GLY A 64 -10.20 -14.28 -6.98
N PHE A 65 -11.36 -14.05 -7.61
CA PHE A 65 -12.63 -14.40 -6.99
C PHE A 65 -12.70 -15.92 -6.73
N ASP A 66 -13.03 -16.25 -5.49
CA ASP A 66 -13.13 -17.64 -5.01
C ASP A 66 -11.86 -18.50 -5.21
N LYS A 67 -10.70 -17.84 -5.37
CA LYS A 67 -9.42 -18.50 -5.57
C LYS A 67 -8.50 -18.33 -4.39
N TYR A 68 -7.61 -19.33 -4.21
CA TYR A 68 -6.50 -19.35 -3.26
C TYR A 68 -5.17 -19.76 -3.92
N ASP A 69 -5.16 -20.00 -5.23
CA ASP A 69 -3.95 -20.24 -6.01
C ASP A 69 -3.15 -18.93 -6.21
N LEU A 70 -1.83 -19.06 -6.16
CA LEU A 70 -0.91 -17.94 -6.30
C LEU A 70 -0.68 -17.64 -7.79
N ALA A 71 -1.09 -16.45 -8.23
CA ALA A 71 -0.77 -15.91 -9.55
C ALA A 71 0.73 -15.58 -9.68
N GLY A 72 1.21 -15.37 -10.90
CA GLY A 72 2.63 -15.08 -11.14
C GLY A 72 3.16 -13.84 -10.41
N GLU A 73 2.34 -12.79 -10.29
CA GLU A 73 2.69 -11.58 -9.52
C GLU A 73 2.81 -11.86 -8.03
N ALA A 74 1.86 -12.63 -7.47
CA ALA A 74 1.89 -13.04 -6.07
C ALA A 74 3.17 -13.85 -5.76
N ARG A 75 3.55 -14.76 -6.64
CA ARG A 75 4.78 -15.56 -6.49
C ARG A 75 6.04 -14.68 -6.47
N ARG A 76 6.13 -13.70 -7.37
CA ARG A 76 7.27 -12.76 -7.40
C ARG A 76 7.38 -11.97 -6.10
N THR A 77 6.27 -11.47 -5.57
CA THR A 77 6.25 -10.79 -4.27
C THR A 77 6.74 -11.72 -3.16
N LEU A 78 6.28 -12.97 -3.13
CA LEU A 78 6.70 -13.96 -2.13
C LEU A 78 8.17 -14.36 -2.27
N GLU A 79 8.73 -14.39 -3.48
CA GLU A 79 10.17 -14.59 -3.71
C GLU A 79 11.00 -13.46 -3.08
N LEU A 80 10.57 -12.21 -3.22
CA LEU A 80 11.20 -11.06 -2.56
C LEU A 80 11.06 -11.14 -1.03
N GLN A 81 9.88 -11.50 -0.53
CA GLN A 81 9.64 -11.73 0.89
C GLN A 81 10.55 -12.82 1.45
N ALA A 82 10.65 -13.95 0.75
CA ALA A 82 11.52 -15.06 1.16
C ALA A 82 13.01 -14.65 1.17
N ALA A 83 13.47 -13.87 0.19
CA ALA A 83 14.83 -13.35 0.15
C ALA A 83 15.12 -12.47 1.36
N TRP A 84 14.20 -11.56 1.72
CA TRP A 84 14.32 -10.71 2.89
C TRP A 84 14.29 -11.52 4.20
N LEU A 85 13.37 -12.48 4.34
CA LEU A 85 13.27 -13.36 5.52
C LEU A 85 14.51 -14.24 5.72
N LYS A 86 15.21 -14.63 4.64
CA LYS A 86 16.49 -15.34 4.71
C LYS A 86 17.63 -14.43 5.16
N LYS A 87 17.62 -13.17 4.71
CA LYS A 87 18.61 -12.16 5.14
C LYS A 87 18.46 -11.79 6.61
N TYR A 88 17.23 -11.85 7.16
CA TYR A 88 16.91 -11.46 8.53
C TYR A 88 16.24 -12.63 9.29
N PRO A 89 17.01 -13.63 9.74
CA PRO A 89 16.48 -14.87 10.32
C PRO A 89 15.81 -14.71 11.69
N GLN A 90 16.01 -13.59 12.36
CA GLN A 90 15.40 -13.28 13.67
C GLN A 90 13.89 -13.07 13.59
N TYR A 91 13.34 -12.72 12.42
CA TYR A 91 11.94 -12.43 12.26
C TYR A 91 11.10 -13.67 12.00
N LYS A 92 9.92 -13.68 12.56
CA LYS A 92 8.80 -14.57 12.21
C LYS A 92 7.80 -13.82 11.34
N VAL A 93 6.97 -14.54 10.63
CA VAL A 93 5.90 -13.97 9.82
C VAL A 93 4.56 -14.61 10.19
N VAL A 94 3.54 -13.78 10.39
CA VAL A 94 2.15 -14.22 10.48
C VAL A 94 1.46 -13.87 9.17
N VAL A 95 0.97 -14.87 8.46
CA VAL A 95 0.23 -14.70 7.22
C VAL A 95 -1.25 -14.59 7.53
N GLU A 96 -1.81 -13.43 7.28
CA GLU A 96 -3.23 -13.13 7.45
C GLU A 96 -3.98 -13.39 6.15
N GLY A 97 -5.01 -14.23 6.18
CA GLY A 97 -5.86 -14.51 5.02
C GLY A 97 -7.19 -13.75 5.08
N HIS A 98 -7.52 -13.10 3.97
CA HIS A 98 -8.72 -12.26 3.86
C HIS A 98 -9.55 -12.62 2.63
N ALA A 99 -10.85 -12.33 2.71
CA ALA A 99 -11.81 -12.50 1.63
C ALA A 99 -12.60 -11.22 1.39
N ASP A 100 -13.30 -11.15 0.25
CA ASP A 100 -14.30 -10.12 0.02
C ASP A 100 -15.61 -10.44 0.80
N GLU A 101 -16.56 -9.53 0.77
CA GLU A 101 -17.79 -9.63 1.56
C GLU A 101 -18.79 -10.71 1.09
N ARG A 102 -18.65 -11.22 -0.14
CA ARG A 102 -19.60 -12.15 -0.75
C ARG A 102 -19.52 -13.53 -0.12
N GLY A 103 -20.68 -14.14 0.13
CA GLY A 103 -20.78 -15.46 0.78
C GLY A 103 -20.93 -15.40 2.29
N THR A 104 -21.02 -16.58 2.92
CA THR A 104 -21.19 -16.70 4.37
C THR A 104 -19.89 -16.39 5.12
N ARG A 105 -20.01 -16.13 6.40
CA ARG A 105 -18.87 -15.88 7.29
C ARG A 105 -17.96 -17.10 7.37
N GLU A 106 -18.54 -18.26 7.57
CA GLU A 106 -17.84 -19.55 7.72
C GLU A 106 -17.08 -19.91 6.45
N TYR A 107 -17.73 -19.75 5.29
CA TYR A 107 -17.08 -19.97 4.00
C TYR A 107 -15.88 -19.07 3.80
N ASN A 108 -16.02 -17.76 4.06
CA ASN A 108 -14.94 -16.80 3.90
C ASN A 108 -13.80 -17.01 4.90
N LEU A 109 -14.12 -17.47 6.12
CA LEU A 109 -13.09 -17.84 7.09
C LEU A 109 -12.25 -19.01 6.57
N ALA A 110 -12.89 -20.05 6.03
CA ALA A 110 -12.19 -21.18 5.41
C ALA A 110 -11.43 -20.78 4.14
N LEU A 111 -11.97 -19.86 3.31
CA LEU A 111 -11.27 -19.36 2.13
C LEU A 111 -10.04 -18.53 2.50
N GLY A 112 -10.16 -17.66 3.51
CA GLY A 112 -9.04 -16.89 4.03
C GLY A 112 -7.92 -17.81 4.59
N GLU A 113 -8.29 -18.87 5.28
CA GLU A 113 -7.33 -19.87 5.77
C GLU A 113 -6.59 -20.56 4.62
N ARG A 114 -7.30 -21.01 3.57
CA ARG A 114 -6.66 -21.60 2.38
C ARG A 114 -5.70 -20.63 1.70
N ARG A 115 -6.04 -19.34 1.62
CA ARG A 115 -5.17 -18.28 1.08
C ARG A 115 -3.91 -18.11 1.93
N ALA A 116 -4.06 -18.01 3.25
CA ALA A 116 -2.93 -17.91 4.16
C ALA A 116 -2.01 -19.14 4.06
N ASN A 117 -2.57 -20.33 3.99
CA ASN A 117 -1.81 -21.57 3.83
C ASN A 117 -1.09 -21.64 2.47
N SER A 118 -1.71 -21.20 1.37
CA SER A 118 -1.03 -21.13 0.07
C SER A 118 0.22 -20.24 0.11
N VAL A 119 0.16 -19.10 0.81
CA VAL A 119 1.32 -18.23 1.02
C VAL A 119 2.37 -18.91 1.89
N LYS A 120 1.98 -19.50 3.02
CA LYS A 120 2.86 -20.26 3.92
C LYS A 120 3.58 -21.36 3.19
N ASP A 121 2.87 -22.21 2.46
CA ASP A 121 3.43 -23.35 1.76
C ASP A 121 4.45 -22.89 0.70
N TYR A 122 4.17 -21.79 0.01
CA TYR A 122 5.10 -21.24 -0.97
C TYR A 122 6.35 -20.65 -0.31
N LEU A 123 6.24 -19.94 0.82
CA LEU A 123 7.41 -19.46 1.58
C LEU A 123 8.27 -20.64 2.09
N ILE A 124 7.64 -21.72 2.56
CA ILE A 124 8.34 -22.94 2.97
C ILE A 124 9.05 -23.59 1.77
N ALA A 125 8.38 -23.70 0.63
CA ALA A 125 8.99 -24.21 -0.62
C ALA A 125 10.18 -23.36 -1.07
N LEU A 126 10.16 -22.05 -0.78
CA LEU A 126 11.29 -21.16 -1.02
C LEU A 126 12.39 -21.28 0.07
N GLY A 127 12.24 -22.15 1.06
CA GLY A 127 13.25 -22.45 2.08
C GLY A 127 13.16 -21.62 3.36
N ILE A 128 11.99 -21.07 3.69
CA ILE A 128 11.74 -20.49 5.01
C ILE A 128 11.35 -21.63 5.97
N ASP A 129 11.91 -21.60 7.19
CA ASP A 129 11.60 -22.61 8.21
C ASP A 129 10.10 -22.56 8.58
N PRO A 130 9.39 -23.70 8.58
CA PRO A 130 7.97 -23.76 8.93
C PRO A 130 7.64 -23.19 10.31
N SER A 131 8.55 -23.27 11.28
CA SER A 131 8.37 -22.73 12.64
C SER A 131 8.36 -21.20 12.69
N ARG A 132 8.78 -20.55 11.61
CA ARG A 132 8.79 -19.10 11.46
C ARG A 132 7.54 -18.56 10.77
N VAL A 133 6.66 -19.43 10.24
CA VAL A 133 5.49 -19.03 9.45
C VAL A 133 4.22 -19.52 10.12
N GLU A 134 3.47 -18.59 10.67
CA GLU A 134 2.16 -18.83 11.25
C GLU A 134 1.06 -18.34 10.29
N THR A 135 -0.15 -18.90 10.38
CA THR A 135 -1.31 -18.49 9.58
C THR A 135 -2.48 -18.12 10.46
N ILE A 136 -3.23 -17.11 10.04
CA ILE A 136 -4.51 -16.75 10.66
C ILE A 136 -5.48 -16.30 9.56
N SER A 137 -6.75 -16.67 9.69
CA SER A 137 -7.80 -16.18 8.80
C SER A 137 -8.69 -15.18 9.51
N TYR A 138 -8.93 -14.07 8.85
CA TYR A 138 -9.98 -13.11 9.23
C TYR A 138 -11.19 -13.20 8.30
N GLY A 139 -11.15 -14.06 7.28
CA GLY A 139 -12.24 -14.14 6.32
C GLY A 139 -12.60 -12.75 5.78
N LYS A 140 -13.87 -12.37 5.86
CA LYS A 140 -14.37 -11.06 5.43
C LYS A 140 -14.46 -10.01 6.54
N GLU A 141 -14.02 -10.32 7.77
CA GLU A 141 -14.27 -9.48 8.95
C GLU A 141 -13.33 -8.25 9.03
N ARG A 142 -12.25 -8.21 8.21
CA ARG A 142 -11.30 -7.10 8.19
C ARG A 142 -11.10 -6.53 6.78
N PRO A 143 -12.13 -5.88 6.20
CA PRO A 143 -12.01 -5.26 4.88
C PRO A 143 -11.07 -4.04 4.93
N VAL A 144 -10.32 -3.82 3.86
CA VAL A 144 -9.51 -2.59 3.65
C VAL A 144 -10.20 -1.63 2.69
N ALA A 145 -11.17 -2.10 1.92
CA ALA A 145 -12.03 -1.30 1.06
C ALA A 145 -13.48 -1.65 1.37
N LEU A 146 -14.30 -0.63 1.63
CA LEU A 146 -15.70 -0.77 2.08
C LEU A 146 -16.71 -0.68 0.92
N GLY A 147 -16.27 -0.46 -0.31
CA GLY A 147 -17.14 -0.43 -1.49
C GLY A 147 -17.69 -1.81 -1.84
N HIS A 148 -18.86 -1.84 -2.49
CA HIS A 148 -19.55 -3.03 -2.94
C HIS A 148 -19.36 -3.25 -4.44
N ASP A 149 -18.14 -3.11 -4.92
CA ASP A 149 -17.73 -3.20 -6.31
C ASP A 149 -16.50 -4.10 -6.49
N GLU A 150 -16.20 -4.48 -7.73
CA GLU A 150 -15.08 -5.40 -8.01
C GLU A 150 -13.73 -4.78 -7.63
N GLU A 151 -13.58 -3.46 -7.70
CA GLU A 151 -12.33 -2.80 -7.29
C GLU A 151 -12.08 -2.97 -5.78
N SER A 152 -13.09 -2.74 -4.97
CA SER A 152 -13.05 -2.92 -3.51
C SER A 152 -12.88 -4.39 -3.13
N TRP A 153 -13.62 -5.29 -3.79
CA TRP A 153 -13.49 -6.73 -3.55
C TRP A 153 -12.11 -7.27 -3.90
N ALA A 154 -11.52 -6.81 -5.01
CA ALA A 154 -10.16 -7.20 -5.40
C ALA A 154 -9.12 -6.82 -4.34
N LYS A 155 -9.24 -5.64 -3.71
CA LYS A 155 -8.39 -5.20 -2.61
C LYS A 155 -8.58 -6.04 -1.34
N ASN A 156 -9.79 -6.54 -1.11
CA ASN A 156 -10.11 -7.36 0.04
C ASN A 156 -9.64 -8.81 -0.09
N ARG A 157 -9.59 -9.36 -1.30
CA ARG A 157 -9.08 -10.72 -1.58
C ARG A 157 -7.56 -10.76 -1.52
N ARG A 158 -6.99 -10.84 -0.31
CA ARG A 158 -5.55 -10.71 -0.10
C ARG A 158 -5.02 -11.67 0.96
N GLY A 159 -3.73 -11.95 0.89
CA GLY A 159 -2.91 -12.49 1.97
C GLY A 159 -1.91 -11.45 2.41
N VAL A 160 -1.75 -11.21 3.70
CA VAL A 160 -0.84 -10.20 4.25
C VAL A 160 0.21 -10.87 5.12
N SER A 161 1.48 -10.62 4.84
CA SER A 161 2.63 -11.10 5.63
C SER A 161 3.02 -10.06 6.67
N VAL A 162 2.69 -10.32 7.92
CA VAL A 162 2.98 -9.45 9.07
C VAL A 162 4.24 -9.93 9.75
N ILE A 163 5.28 -9.09 9.77
CA ILE A 163 6.57 -9.39 10.41
C ILE A 163 6.46 -9.22 11.93
N ARG A 164 7.03 -10.16 12.68
CA ARG A 164 7.01 -10.24 14.15
C ARG A 164 8.42 -10.44 14.72
#